data_147c55f3b335f4ec235fb6ef8d4f19b2
#
_entry.id   147c55f3b335f4ec235fb6ef8d4f19b2
#
_cell.length_a   1.000
_cell.length_b   1.000
_cell.length_c   1.000
_cell.angle_alpha   90.00
_cell.angle_beta   90.00
_cell.angle_gamma   90.00
#
_symmetry.space_group_name_H-M   'P 1'
#
loop_
_entity.id
_entity.type
_entity.pdbx_description
1 polymer ?
#
loop_
_entity_poly.entity_id
_entity_poly.type
_entity_poly.pdbx_seq_one_letter_code
_entity_poly.pdbx_strand_id
1 'polypeptide(L)'
;MRGASMRTILLFLAAAALPLPAQFFRFNREQTIHYTPQNPFERFPDGRPKVPDALLEKVKGLSVEEAWGTLRAKGYLFQYAGSGFRSLHPGRKLVGRAFTAQYLPLRPDLSAVLEADAKAAGMPASTNQKVIDLLQLNDVPVIDLMGPAPGHNFGGDNLQAAIYGVTKTGAVVDGTVRDLEGLAELPTQIYFREGHPAAVGGVMVAGINIPVRIGEAIVMPGDVVLGDRTGVIFIPPHLVQQIVDQAELTHIHDEWTKAKFLTGKYKSSELYGGKLSPELQKEYDEYVRERRGK
;
A
#
# COMPACT_ATOMS: atom_id res chain seq x y z
N MET A 1 -44.22 30.50 64.43
CA MET A 1 -43.96 30.45 62.96
C MET A 1 -42.55 29.97 62.77
N ARG A 2 -42.36 28.71 62.25
CA ARG A 2 -41.07 28.06 62.17
C ARG A 2 -40.62 28.18 60.70
N GLY A 3 -39.50 28.83 60.44
CA GLY A 3 -38.86 28.95 59.11
C GLY A 3 -38.05 27.68 58.80
N ALA A 4 -38.40 27.01 57.73
CA ALA A 4 -37.63 25.85 57.22
C ALA A 4 -36.46 26.37 56.32
N SER A 5 -35.26 26.03 56.75
CA SER A 5 -34.03 26.30 55.98
C SER A 5 -33.84 25.17 54.92
N MET A 6 -33.93 25.59 53.65
CA MET A 6 -33.69 24.72 52.49
C MET A 6 -32.19 24.68 52.22
N ARG A 7 -31.51 23.59 52.58
CA ARG A 7 -30.09 23.33 52.22
C ARG A 7 -30.02 22.82 50.81
N THR A 8 -29.52 23.67 49.91
CA THR A 8 -29.19 23.28 48.53
C THR A 8 -27.90 22.48 48.56
N ILE A 9 -28.02 21.16 48.24
CA ILE A 9 -26.85 20.29 48.04
C ILE A 9 -26.38 20.47 46.59
N LEU A 10 -25.23 21.14 46.38
CA LEU A 10 -24.53 21.17 45.13
C LEU A 10 -23.78 19.84 44.95
N LEU A 11 -24.29 18.97 44.08
CA LEU A 11 -23.52 17.82 43.61
C LEU A 11 -22.48 18.30 42.61
N PHE A 12 -21.20 18.31 42.97
CA PHE A 12 -20.09 18.40 42.06
C PHE A 12 -19.93 17.06 41.32
N LEU A 13 -20.37 16.97 40.06
CA LEU A 13 -19.94 15.91 39.16
C LEU A 13 -18.46 16.16 38.83
N ALA A 14 -17.56 15.45 39.50
CA ALA A 14 -16.18 15.34 39.06
C ALA A 14 -16.18 14.50 37.77
N ALA A 15 -16.14 15.16 36.63
CA ALA A 15 -15.85 14.49 35.38
C ALA A 15 -14.43 13.91 35.49
N ALA A 16 -14.31 12.60 35.68
CA ALA A 16 -13.04 11.90 35.57
C ALA A 16 -12.56 12.09 34.14
N ALA A 17 -11.58 12.97 33.94
CA ALA A 17 -10.84 13.04 32.70
C ALA A 17 -10.12 11.71 32.54
N LEU A 18 -10.70 10.81 31.75
CA LEU A 18 -9.99 9.62 31.29
C LEU A 18 -8.74 10.12 30.56
N PRO A 19 -7.53 9.64 30.91
CA PRO A 19 -6.35 9.97 30.15
C PRO A 19 -6.61 9.55 28.70
N LEU A 20 -6.68 10.52 27.78
CA LEU A 20 -6.60 10.25 26.35
C LEU A 20 -5.28 9.50 26.16
N PRO A 21 -5.28 8.28 25.60
CA PRO A 21 -4.02 7.62 25.30
C PRO A 21 -3.22 8.54 24.40
N ALA A 22 -1.97 8.80 24.77
CA ALA A 22 -1.02 9.55 23.98
C ALA A 22 -1.05 9.00 22.53
N GLN A 23 -1.54 9.80 21.60
CA GLN A 23 -1.70 9.37 20.22
C GLN A 23 -0.49 9.86 19.43
N PHE A 24 0.44 8.94 19.19
CA PHE A 24 1.27 8.98 18.00
C PHE A 24 0.37 9.32 16.80
N PHE A 25 0.79 10.09 15.79
CA PHE A 25 -0.03 10.38 14.61
C PHE A 25 -0.44 9.08 13.93
N ARG A 26 -1.48 8.47 14.46
CA ARG A 26 -2.03 7.21 14.01
C ARG A 26 -3.54 7.35 13.99
N PHE A 27 -4.13 6.96 12.89
CA PHE A 27 -5.57 6.77 12.91
C PHE A 27 -5.92 5.73 13.98
N ASN A 28 -6.86 6.05 14.83
CA ASN A 28 -7.50 5.04 15.63
C ASN A 28 -8.39 4.15 14.75
N ARG A 29 -8.91 3.06 15.30
CA ARG A 29 -9.75 2.11 14.59
C ARG A 29 -10.94 2.78 13.91
N GLU A 30 -11.64 3.66 14.62
CA GLU A 30 -12.83 4.38 14.12
C GLU A 30 -12.46 5.31 12.96
N GLN A 31 -11.37 6.04 13.06
CA GLN A 31 -10.87 6.90 11.98
C GLN A 31 -10.48 6.08 10.75
N THR A 32 -9.77 4.97 10.92
CA THR A 32 -9.40 4.09 9.79
C THR A 32 -10.65 3.58 9.08
N ILE A 33 -11.68 3.16 9.83
CA ILE A 33 -12.96 2.72 9.26
C ILE A 33 -13.67 3.89 8.55
N HIS A 34 -13.70 5.06 9.17
CA HIS A 34 -14.36 6.25 8.63
C HIS A 34 -13.76 6.69 7.29
N TYR A 35 -12.43 6.66 7.15
CA TYR A 35 -11.74 7.06 5.91
C TYR A 35 -11.62 5.94 4.87
N THR A 36 -12.05 4.72 5.19
CA THR A 36 -12.13 3.60 4.24
C THR A 36 -13.54 3.00 4.18
N PRO A 37 -14.60 3.82 3.98
CA PRO A 37 -16.00 3.38 4.15
C PRO A 37 -16.45 2.38 3.09
N GLN A 38 -15.82 2.38 1.91
CA GLN A 38 -16.17 1.51 0.79
C GLN A 38 -15.52 0.12 0.88
N ASN A 39 -14.71 -0.16 1.93
CA ASN A 39 -14.09 -1.46 2.09
C ASN A 39 -15.14 -2.58 2.24
N PRO A 40 -15.19 -3.58 1.34
CA PRO A 40 -16.15 -4.67 1.40
C PRO A 40 -15.66 -5.87 2.23
N PHE A 41 -14.41 -5.85 2.68
CA PHE A 41 -13.76 -6.98 3.33
C PHE A 41 -13.76 -6.83 4.86
N GLU A 42 -13.37 -7.90 5.54
CA GLU A 42 -13.04 -7.85 6.96
C GLU A 42 -11.96 -6.79 7.25
N ARG A 43 -11.74 -6.53 8.53
CA ARG A 43 -10.73 -5.57 8.98
C ARG A 43 -9.80 -6.19 10.01
N PHE A 44 -8.58 -5.75 10.01
CA PHE A 44 -7.65 -5.99 11.10
C PHE A 44 -8.12 -5.30 12.41
N PRO A 45 -7.58 -5.68 13.58
CA PRO A 45 -7.93 -5.03 14.84
C PRO A 45 -7.72 -3.52 14.85
N ASP A 46 -6.75 -3.01 14.07
CA ASP A 46 -6.46 -1.59 13.92
C ASP A 46 -7.41 -0.86 12.94
N GLY A 47 -8.37 -1.56 12.34
CA GLY A 47 -9.36 -1.02 11.41
C GLY A 47 -8.95 -1.09 9.95
N ARG A 48 -7.69 -1.41 9.61
CA ARG A 48 -7.24 -1.54 8.22
C ARG A 48 -8.06 -2.59 7.46
N PRO A 49 -8.41 -2.31 6.19
CA PRO A 49 -8.98 -3.32 5.30
C PRO A 49 -8.12 -4.58 5.23
N LYS A 50 -8.77 -5.75 5.34
CA LYS A 50 -8.12 -7.06 5.23
C LYS A 50 -8.57 -7.72 3.92
N VAL A 51 -8.03 -7.24 2.80
CA VAL A 51 -8.26 -7.90 1.51
C VAL A 51 -7.83 -9.37 1.61
N PRO A 52 -8.67 -10.35 1.20
CA PRO A 52 -8.36 -11.77 1.34
C PRO A 52 -7.07 -12.18 0.64
N ASP A 53 -6.28 -13.08 1.26
CA ASP A 53 -5.02 -13.58 0.69
C ASP A 53 -5.23 -14.25 -0.67
N ALA A 54 -6.33 -14.99 -0.84
CA ALA A 54 -6.70 -15.58 -2.13
C ALA A 54 -6.91 -14.53 -3.24
N LEU A 55 -7.36 -13.32 -2.90
CA LEU A 55 -7.49 -12.24 -3.86
C LEU A 55 -6.14 -11.57 -4.15
N LEU A 56 -5.25 -11.46 -3.16
CA LEU A 56 -3.87 -11.02 -3.38
C LEU A 56 -3.11 -11.95 -4.32
N GLU A 57 -3.32 -13.27 -4.21
CA GLU A 57 -2.73 -14.23 -5.16
C GLU A 57 -3.19 -13.99 -6.60
N LYS A 58 -4.48 -13.68 -6.81
CA LYS A 58 -4.99 -13.31 -8.14
C LYS A 58 -4.34 -12.02 -8.66
N VAL A 59 -4.16 -11.02 -7.78
CA VAL A 59 -3.48 -9.75 -8.12
C VAL A 59 -2.04 -9.97 -8.59
N LYS A 60 -1.33 -11.00 -8.13
CA LYS A 60 0.00 -11.36 -8.65
C LYS A 60 0.00 -11.68 -10.15
N GLY A 61 -1.12 -12.12 -10.70
CA GLY A 61 -1.28 -12.37 -12.13
C GLY A 61 -1.41 -11.10 -12.98
N LEU A 62 -1.73 -9.95 -12.38
CA LEU A 62 -2.02 -8.71 -13.10
C LEU A 62 -0.76 -7.92 -13.45
N SER A 63 -0.87 -7.03 -14.43
CA SER A 63 0.08 -5.95 -14.68
C SER A 63 -0.38 -4.63 -14.04
N VAL A 64 0.57 -3.71 -13.86
CA VAL A 64 0.28 -2.34 -13.40
C VAL A 64 -0.66 -1.64 -14.39
N GLU A 65 -0.51 -1.87 -15.71
CA GLU A 65 -1.32 -1.26 -16.76
C GLU A 65 -2.79 -1.66 -16.67
N GLU A 66 -3.09 -2.92 -16.36
CA GLU A 66 -4.46 -3.42 -16.20
C GLU A 66 -5.17 -2.75 -15.02
N ALA A 67 -4.48 -2.65 -13.89
CA ALA A 67 -4.99 -1.93 -12.73
C ALA A 67 -5.15 -0.44 -13.02
N TRP A 68 -4.17 0.19 -13.68
CA TRP A 68 -4.15 1.61 -14.00
C TRP A 68 -5.32 2.01 -14.90
N GLY A 69 -5.64 1.23 -15.93
CA GLY A 69 -6.76 1.48 -16.83
C GLY A 69 -8.09 1.56 -16.09
N THR A 70 -8.36 0.58 -15.25
CA THR A 70 -9.59 0.53 -14.44
C THR A 70 -9.65 1.67 -13.42
N LEU A 71 -8.56 1.95 -12.73
CA LEU A 71 -8.50 3.04 -11.74
C LEU A 71 -8.78 4.40 -12.38
N ARG A 72 -8.17 4.70 -13.52
CA ARG A 72 -8.43 5.95 -14.26
C ARG A 72 -9.88 6.08 -14.70
N ALA A 73 -10.47 5.01 -15.21
CA ALA A 73 -11.89 4.98 -15.60
C ALA A 73 -12.83 5.25 -14.41
N LYS A 74 -12.38 4.98 -13.19
CA LYS A 74 -13.10 5.26 -11.94
C LYS A 74 -12.75 6.62 -11.31
N GLY A 75 -11.93 7.45 -11.96
CA GLY A 75 -11.53 8.76 -11.48
C GLY A 75 -10.29 8.78 -10.57
N TYR A 76 -9.62 7.65 -10.36
CA TYR A 76 -8.36 7.56 -9.60
C TYR A 76 -7.18 7.87 -10.52
N LEU A 77 -6.86 9.14 -10.69
CA LEU A 77 -5.89 9.61 -11.68
C LEU A 77 -4.42 9.44 -11.23
N PHE A 78 -4.17 9.43 -9.92
CA PHE A 78 -2.83 9.52 -9.31
C PHE A 78 -2.54 8.35 -8.36
N GLN A 79 -2.81 7.10 -8.78
CA GLN A 79 -2.53 5.91 -7.94
C GLN A 79 -1.27 5.15 -8.36
N TYR A 80 -0.49 5.72 -9.26
CA TYR A 80 0.73 5.11 -9.81
C TYR A 80 1.98 5.88 -9.38
N ALA A 81 3.01 5.14 -8.99
CA ALA A 81 4.34 5.62 -8.66
C ALA A 81 5.38 4.83 -9.46
N GLY A 82 5.90 5.43 -10.53
CA GLY A 82 6.90 4.80 -11.40
C GLY A 82 8.12 5.68 -11.62
N SER A 83 7.91 6.95 -11.97
CA SER A 83 9.00 7.87 -12.26
C SER A 83 9.96 8.03 -11.08
N GLY A 84 11.25 7.79 -11.31
CA GLY A 84 12.30 7.92 -10.31
C GLY A 84 12.34 6.80 -9.27
N PHE A 85 11.49 5.76 -9.38
CA PHE A 85 11.64 4.54 -8.56
C PHE A 85 12.51 3.51 -9.29
N ARG A 86 13.33 2.82 -8.53
CA ARG A 86 14.10 1.64 -8.92
C ARG A 86 13.44 0.40 -8.33
N SER A 87 13.50 -0.71 -9.04
CA SER A 87 13.10 -2.03 -8.57
C SER A 87 14.33 -2.85 -8.23
N LEU A 88 14.38 -3.45 -7.05
CA LEU A 88 15.50 -4.28 -6.62
C LEU A 88 15.68 -5.49 -7.54
N HIS A 89 14.59 -6.19 -7.85
CA HIS A 89 14.55 -7.34 -8.74
C HIS A 89 13.61 -7.09 -9.92
N PRO A 90 14.11 -6.51 -11.04
CA PRO A 90 13.27 -6.31 -12.22
C PRO A 90 12.66 -7.63 -12.72
N GLY A 91 11.34 -7.72 -12.74
CA GLY A 91 10.58 -8.92 -13.11
C GLY A 91 10.01 -9.74 -11.96
N ARG A 92 10.39 -9.45 -10.72
CA ARG A 92 9.69 -9.97 -9.53
C ARG A 92 8.57 -9.02 -9.16
N LYS A 93 7.37 -9.57 -8.92
CA LYS A 93 6.22 -8.77 -8.49
C LYS A 93 6.25 -8.48 -6.99
N LEU A 94 5.69 -7.35 -6.60
CA LEU A 94 5.39 -7.00 -5.22
C LEU A 94 3.88 -6.90 -5.06
N VAL A 95 3.29 -7.76 -4.23
CA VAL A 95 1.85 -7.72 -3.93
C VAL A 95 1.64 -7.90 -2.44
N GLY A 96 0.78 -7.06 -1.86
CA GLY A 96 0.37 -7.15 -0.47
C GLY A 96 -0.49 -5.97 -0.06
N ARG A 97 -0.78 -5.85 1.25
CA ARG A 97 -1.57 -4.76 1.82
C ARG A 97 -0.65 -3.65 2.31
N ALA A 98 -0.95 -2.41 1.98
CA ALA A 98 -0.18 -1.27 2.42
C ALA A 98 -0.22 -1.12 3.95
N PHE A 99 0.96 -1.15 4.56
CA PHE A 99 1.21 -0.68 5.92
C PHE A 99 1.96 0.64 5.81
N THR A 100 1.26 1.75 6.00
CA THR A 100 1.80 3.07 5.69
C THR A 100 2.56 3.68 6.86
N ALA A 101 3.67 4.36 6.57
CA ALA A 101 4.38 5.17 7.55
C ALA A 101 4.93 6.45 6.91
N GLN A 102 4.79 7.56 7.63
CA GLN A 102 5.32 8.85 7.26
C GLN A 102 6.47 9.25 8.16
N TYR A 103 7.53 9.71 7.55
CA TYR A 103 8.65 10.36 8.22
C TYR A 103 8.63 11.85 7.92
N LEU A 104 9.09 12.64 8.87
CA LEU A 104 9.30 14.07 8.73
C LEU A 104 10.72 14.44 9.12
N PRO A 105 11.24 15.61 8.70
CA PRO A 105 12.51 16.13 9.19
C PRO A 105 12.49 16.23 10.72
N LEU A 106 13.61 15.88 11.33
CA LEU A 106 13.74 15.93 12.78
C LEU A 106 13.48 17.34 13.31
N ARG A 107 12.48 17.45 14.14
CA ARG A 107 12.14 18.67 14.87
C ARG A 107 12.16 18.33 16.36
N PRO A 108 13.13 18.89 17.13
CA PRO A 108 13.43 18.41 18.50
C PRO A 108 12.25 18.46 19.47
N ASP A 109 11.45 19.53 19.44
CA ASP A 109 10.28 19.72 20.32
C ASP A 109 9.19 18.67 20.02
N LEU A 110 8.86 18.47 18.75
CA LEU A 110 7.89 17.46 18.31
C LEU A 110 8.43 16.04 18.51
N SER A 111 9.69 15.82 18.18
CA SER A 111 10.33 14.50 18.34
C SER A 111 10.31 14.03 19.79
N ALA A 112 10.55 14.93 20.74
CA ALA A 112 10.52 14.59 22.17
C ALA A 112 9.12 14.08 22.60
N VAL A 113 8.05 14.68 22.11
CA VAL A 113 6.67 14.25 22.38
C VAL A 113 6.38 12.89 21.74
N LEU A 114 6.72 12.74 20.44
CA LEU A 114 6.49 11.48 19.72
C LEU A 114 7.28 10.31 20.32
N GLU A 115 8.51 10.54 20.80
CA GLU A 115 9.30 9.51 21.48
C GLU A 115 8.70 9.15 22.85
N ALA A 116 8.17 10.11 23.59
CA ALA A 116 7.49 9.85 24.86
C ALA A 116 6.22 9.01 24.63
N ASP A 117 5.43 9.35 23.61
CA ASP A 117 4.22 8.64 23.22
C ASP A 117 4.53 7.21 22.74
N ALA A 118 5.54 7.05 21.89
CA ALA A 118 6.01 5.75 21.42
C ALA A 118 6.46 4.87 22.58
N LYS A 119 7.22 5.43 23.53
CA LYS A 119 7.65 4.73 24.73
C LYS A 119 6.46 4.30 25.61
N ALA A 120 5.50 5.19 25.80
CA ALA A 120 4.27 4.88 26.55
C ALA A 120 3.46 3.76 25.90
N ALA A 121 3.48 3.67 24.56
CA ALA A 121 2.88 2.60 23.78
C ALA A 121 3.71 1.31 23.72
N GLY A 122 4.87 1.24 24.40
CA GLY A 122 5.76 0.08 24.39
C GLY A 122 6.52 -0.16 23.09
N MET A 123 6.62 0.88 22.22
CA MET A 123 7.33 0.77 20.95
C MET A 123 8.85 0.81 21.14
N PRO A 124 9.65 0.21 20.23
CA PRO A 124 11.11 0.26 20.30
C PRO A 124 11.64 1.70 20.15
N ALA A 125 12.81 1.96 20.71
CA ALA A 125 13.47 3.27 20.61
C ALA A 125 13.93 3.58 19.17
N SER A 126 14.36 2.55 18.43
CA SER A 126 14.88 2.71 17.07
C SER A 126 13.81 3.14 16.07
N THR A 127 14.13 4.11 15.24
CA THR A 127 13.20 4.78 14.35
C THR A 127 12.48 3.82 13.39
N ASN A 128 13.23 3.00 12.63
CA ASN A 128 12.62 2.10 11.65
C ASN A 128 11.91 0.90 12.30
N GLN A 129 12.41 0.39 13.42
CA GLN A 129 11.81 -0.73 14.14
C GLN A 129 10.41 -0.40 14.68
N LYS A 130 10.10 0.88 14.99
CA LYS A 130 8.74 1.30 15.33
C LYS A 130 7.71 0.91 14.29
N VAL A 131 8.12 0.84 13.02
CA VAL A 131 7.27 0.43 11.90
C VAL A 131 7.38 -1.08 11.66
N ILE A 132 8.60 -1.60 11.62
CA ILE A 132 8.89 -2.99 11.25
C ILE A 132 8.25 -4.00 12.20
N ASP A 133 8.31 -3.74 13.51
CA ASP A 133 7.79 -4.64 14.54
C ASP A 133 6.25 -4.74 14.57
N LEU A 134 5.56 -3.88 13.82
CA LEU A 134 4.09 -3.89 13.68
C LEU A 134 3.59 -4.64 12.44
N LEU A 135 4.50 -5.05 11.56
CA LEU A 135 4.14 -5.71 10.29
C LEU A 135 3.61 -7.12 10.51
N GLN A 136 2.74 -7.53 9.60
CA GLN A 136 2.10 -8.85 9.59
C GLN A 136 2.27 -9.51 8.21
N LEU A 137 1.90 -10.78 8.11
CA LEU A 137 1.91 -11.53 6.85
C LEU A 137 1.13 -10.80 5.74
N ASN A 138 1.73 -10.72 4.56
CA ASN A 138 1.21 -10.01 3.39
C ASN A 138 1.09 -8.48 3.56
N ASP A 139 1.64 -7.88 4.61
CA ASP A 139 1.85 -6.43 4.64
C ASP A 139 3.00 -6.04 3.70
N VAL A 140 2.86 -4.87 3.07
CA VAL A 140 3.92 -4.16 2.36
C VAL A 140 4.13 -2.83 3.07
N PRO A 141 5.24 -2.61 3.78
CA PRO A 141 5.56 -1.28 4.30
C PRO A 141 5.69 -0.29 3.14
N VAL A 142 4.86 0.76 3.19
CA VAL A 142 4.82 1.86 2.23
C VAL A 142 5.27 3.13 2.95
N ILE A 143 6.49 3.55 2.66
CA ILE A 143 7.25 4.49 3.47
C ILE A 143 7.44 5.81 2.74
N ASP A 144 6.83 6.86 3.25
CA ASP A 144 7.09 8.24 2.81
C ASP A 144 8.27 8.80 3.61
N LEU A 145 9.43 8.89 2.97
CA LEU A 145 10.66 9.51 3.49
C LEU A 145 10.97 10.83 2.75
N MET A 146 9.96 11.47 2.16
CA MET A 146 10.10 12.78 1.50
C MET A 146 11.08 12.78 0.32
N GLY A 147 11.32 11.61 -0.29
CA GLY A 147 12.30 11.45 -1.37
C GLY A 147 13.73 11.15 -0.87
N PRO A 148 14.69 10.98 -1.82
CA PRO A 148 16.05 10.57 -1.50
C PRO A 148 16.86 11.73 -0.92
N ALA A 149 17.47 11.50 0.25
CA ALA A 149 18.48 12.37 0.85
C ALA A 149 19.34 11.55 1.84
N PRO A 150 20.53 12.03 2.22
CA PRO A 150 21.31 11.39 3.26
C PRO A 150 20.48 11.25 4.55
N GLY A 151 20.41 10.03 5.11
CA GLY A 151 19.59 9.73 6.29
C GLY A 151 18.11 9.43 6.03
N HIS A 152 17.56 9.69 4.84
CA HIS A 152 16.22 9.28 4.43
C HIS A 152 16.20 7.79 4.05
N ASN A 153 16.58 6.91 4.98
CA ASN A 153 16.86 5.51 4.73
C ASN A 153 15.96 4.58 5.54
N PHE A 154 15.33 3.61 4.86
CA PHE A 154 14.47 2.59 5.50
C PHE A 154 15.19 1.26 5.71
N GLY A 155 16.49 1.29 5.89
CA GLY A 155 17.30 0.13 6.26
C GLY A 155 18.05 -0.51 5.10
N GLY A 156 18.94 -1.40 5.49
CA GLY A 156 19.71 -2.28 4.62
C GLY A 156 19.21 -3.71 4.68
N ASP A 157 20.07 -4.64 4.30
CA ASP A 157 19.78 -6.06 4.14
C ASP A 157 19.21 -6.73 5.40
N ASN A 158 19.78 -6.48 6.58
CA ASN A 158 19.28 -7.06 7.82
C ASN A 158 17.82 -6.66 8.15
N LEU A 159 17.48 -5.37 8.01
CA LEU A 159 16.11 -4.91 8.28
C LEU A 159 15.13 -5.38 7.20
N GLN A 160 15.56 -5.42 5.94
CA GLN A 160 14.73 -5.95 4.86
C GLN A 160 14.56 -7.47 4.96
N ALA A 161 15.56 -8.20 5.48
CA ALA A 161 15.42 -9.62 5.83
C ALA A 161 14.39 -9.82 6.94
N ALA A 162 14.39 -8.97 7.97
CA ALA A 162 13.38 -9.01 9.03
C ALA A 162 11.96 -8.73 8.49
N ILE A 163 11.81 -7.71 7.63
CA ILE A 163 10.55 -7.40 6.95
C ILE A 163 10.07 -8.62 6.15
N TYR A 164 10.92 -9.17 5.28
CA TYR A 164 10.55 -10.35 4.48
C TYR A 164 10.26 -11.57 5.35
N GLY A 165 10.99 -11.75 6.45
CA GLY A 165 10.79 -12.84 7.40
C GLY A 165 9.36 -12.90 7.94
N VAL A 166 8.76 -11.74 8.18
CA VAL A 166 7.40 -11.60 8.70
C VAL A 166 6.37 -11.53 7.57
N THR A 167 6.60 -10.65 6.59
CA THR A 167 5.58 -10.29 5.61
C THR A 167 5.52 -11.23 4.40
N LYS A 168 6.64 -11.85 4.02
CA LYS A 168 6.85 -12.61 2.78
C LYS A 168 6.65 -11.77 1.50
N THR A 169 6.76 -10.44 1.61
CA THR A 169 6.58 -9.48 0.52
C THR A 169 7.86 -8.67 0.26
N GLY A 170 7.84 -7.41 0.57
CA GLY A 170 8.93 -6.45 0.37
C GLY A 170 8.52 -5.08 0.84
N ALA A 171 8.98 -4.02 0.17
CA ALA A 171 8.72 -2.65 0.60
C ALA A 171 8.58 -1.67 -0.58
N VAL A 172 7.89 -0.55 -0.33
CA VAL A 172 7.91 0.65 -1.18
C VAL A 172 8.47 1.79 -0.33
N VAL A 173 9.59 2.37 -0.76
CA VAL A 173 10.32 3.40 -0.01
C VAL A 173 10.48 4.64 -0.88
N ASP A 174 9.71 5.69 -0.60
CA ASP A 174 9.96 7.01 -1.21
C ASP A 174 11.13 7.69 -0.49
N GLY A 175 12.30 7.12 -0.68
CA GLY A 175 13.55 7.44 -0.01
C GLY A 175 14.68 6.55 -0.46
N THR A 176 15.66 6.33 0.41
CA THR A 176 16.83 5.50 0.12
C THR A 176 16.81 4.16 0.86
N VAL A 177 17.55 3.20 0.32
CA VAL A 177 17.96 1.96 0.98
C VAL A 177 19.49 1.84 0.91
N ARG A 178 20.08 0.98 1.74
CA ARG A 178 21.53 0.72 1.71
C ARG A 178 21.81 -0.78 1.55
N ASP A 179 23.10 -1.13 1.47
CA ASP A 179 23.57 -2.52 1.40
C ASP A 179 22.99 -3.27 0.19
N LEU A 180 23.03 -2.62 -1.01
CA LEU A 180 22.35 -3.12 -2.22
C LEU A 180 22.83 -4.50 -2.65
N GLU A 181 24.12 -4.84 -2.45
CA GLU A 181 24.67 -6.15 -2.74
C GLU A 181 24.00 -7.22 -1.85
N GLY A 182 23.92 -6.99 -0.55
CA GLY A 182 23.24 -7.91 0.38
C GLY A 182 21.73 -7.97 0.14
N LEU A 183 21.11 -6.85 -0.21
CA LEU A 183 19.71 -6.82 -0.60
C LEU A 183 19.40 -7.68 -1.84
N ALA A 184 20.32 -7.69 -2.82
CA ALA A 184 20.14 -8.46 -4.05
C ALA A 184 20.11 -9.98 -3.82
N GLU A 185 20.67 -10.46 -2.71
CA GLU A 185 20.68 -11.87 -2.31
C GLU A 185 19.35 -12.29 -1.62
N LEU A 186 18.53 -11.32 -1.18
CA LEU A 186 17.30 -11.60 -0.47
C LEU A 186 16.13 -11.87 -1.43
N PRO A 187 15.16 -12.71 -1.03
CA PRO A 187 13.96 -12.95 -1.84
C PRO A 187 12.92 -11.83 -1.75
N THR A 188 13.27 -10.70 -1.14
CA THR A 188 12.41 -9.52 -1.02
C THR A 188 12.31 -8.72 -2.31
N GLN A 189 11.22 -7.99 -2.55
CA GLN A 189 11.10 -7.04 -3.66
C GLN A 189 10.92 -5.64 -3.11
N ILE A 190 11.79 -4.72 -3.51
CA ILE A 190 11.78 -3.35 -2.99
C ILE A 190 11.72 -2.37 -4.16
N TYR A 191 10.82 -1.38 -4.03
CA TYR A 191 10.81 -0.18 -4.85
C TYR A 191 11.33 0.98 -4.02
N PHE A 192 12.35 1.66 -4.51
CA PHE A 192 13.06 2.72 -3.78
C PHE A 192 13.57 3.79 -4.76
N ARG A 193 13.90 4.98 -4.25
CA ARG A 193 14.41 6.06 -5.09
C ARG A 193 15.88 5.86 -5.42
N GLU A 194 16.69 5.59 -4.39
CA GLU A 194 18.15 5.62 -4.52
C GLU A 194 18.84 4.71 -3.50
N GLY A 195 20.01 4.18 -3.84
CA GLY A 195 20.90 3.56 -2.87
C GLY A 195 21.78 4.62 -2.20
N HIS A 196 21.88 4.61 -0.86
CA HIS A 196 22.73 5.54 -0.13
C HIS A 196 23.31 4.87 1.13
N PRO A 197 24.64 5.00 1.42
CA PRO A 197 25.28 4.28 2.53
C PRO A 197 24.89 4.81 3.93
N ALA A 198 24.35 6.02 4.04
CA ALA A 198 23.97 6.58 5.34
C ALA A 198 22.86 5.75 5.99
N ALA A 199 23.00 5.52 7.30
CA ALA A 199 21.90 5.02 8.12
C ALA A 199 20.77 6.05 8.25
N VAL A 200 19.62 5.63 8.78
CA VAL A 200 18.53 6.55 9.10
C VAL A 200 19.01 7.64 10.07
N GLY A 201 18.69 8.89 9.74
CA GLY A 201 19.11 10.04 10.56
C GLY A 201 18.51 11.35 10.06
N GLY A 202 18.41 12.35 10.93
CA GLY A 202 17.82 13.63 10.59
C GLY A 202 16.30 13.58 10.32
N VAL A 203 15.65 12.45 10.58
CA VAL A 203 14.19 12.24 10.41
C VAL A 203 13.60 11.61 11.66
N MET A 204 12.30 11.74 11.81
CA MET A 204 11.49 11.10 12.86
C MET A 204 10.28 10.42 12.24
N VAL A 205 9.81 9.32 12.81
CA VAL A 205 8.52 8.72 12.43
C VAL A 205 7.42 9.66 12.94
N ALA A 206 6.68 10.24 12.02
CA ALA A 206 5.61 11.18 12.34
C ALA A 206 4.23 10.52 12.34
N GLY A 207 4.04 9.46 11.54
CA GLY A 207 2.75 8.79 11.50
C GLY A 207 2.86 7.34 11.02
N ILE A 208 1.94 6.50 11.54
CA ILE A 208 1.82 5.09 11.19
C ILE A 208 0.34 4.80 10.89
N ASN A 209 0.06 4.06 9.83
CA ASN A 209 -1.30 3.76 9.36
C ASN A 209 -2.15 5.04 9.19
N ILE A 210 -1.56 6.03 8.53
CA ILE A 210 -2.19 7.26 8.04
C ILE A 210 -2.03 7.33 6.52
N PRO A 211 -2.78 8.19 5.81
CA PRO A 211 -2.53 8.45 4.39
C PRO A 211 -1.11 8.96 4.18
N VAL A 212 -0.39 8.39 3.21
CA VAL A 212 0.96 8.83 2.83
C VAL A 212 1.02 9.17 1.36
N ARG A 213 2.01 9.98 0.96
CA ARG A 213 2.27 10.32 -0.44
C ARG A 213 3.48 9.53 -0.94
N ILE A 214 3.31 8.77 -2.01
CA ILE A 214 4.38 8.05 -2.70
C ILE A 214 4.44 8.55 -4.14
N GLY A 215 5.43 9.37 -4.45
CA GLY A 215 5.44 10.15 -5.69
C GLY A 215 4.21 11.06 -5.78
N GLU A 216 3.32 10.82 -6.75
CA GLU A 216 2.05 11.54 -6.88
C GLU A 216 0.85 10.79 -6.25
N ALA A 217 1.04 9.51 -5.90
CA ALA A 217 -0.03 8.69 -5.36
C ALA A 217 -0.31 8.99 -3.89
N ILE A 218 -1.59 8.97 -3.52
CA ILE A 218 -2.03 8.88 -2.13
C ILE A 218 -2.30 7.42 -1.82
N VAL A 219 -1.67 6.90 -0.77
CA VAL A 219 -1.82 5.52 -0.33
C VAL A 219 -2.50 5.49 1.03
N MET A 220 -3.62 4.80 1.09
CA MET A 220 -4.35 4.57 2.33
C MET A 220 -3.88 3.28 3.01
N PRO A 221 -3.92 3.22 4.36
CA PRO A 221 -3.69 1.96 5.06
C PRO A 221 -4.64 0.86 4.57
N GLY A 222 -4.07 -0.28 4.13
CA GLY A 222 -4.83 -1.41 3.62
C GLY A 222 -5.14 -1.40 2.12
N ASP A 223 -4.69 -0.38 1.36
CA ASP A 223 -4.68 -0.44 -0.10
C ASP A 223 -3.87 -1.65 -0.58
N VAL A 224 -4.24 -2.23 -1.71
CA VAL A 224 -3.44 -3.30 -2.30
C VAL A 224 -2.32 -2.68 -3.14
N VAL A 225 -1.10 -3.06 -2.80
CA VAL A 225 0.11 -2.72 -3.54
C VAL A 225 0.29 -3.74 -4.65
N LEU A 226 0.44 -3.29 -5.88
CA LEU A 226 0.88 -4.09 -7.02
C LEU A 226 2.08 -3.42 -7.67
N GLY A 227 3.23 -4.07 -7.62
CA GLY A 227 4.45 -3.62 -8.26
C GLY A 227 4.94 -4.62 -9.30
N ASP A 228 5.37 -4.12 -10.47
CA ASP A 228 6.00 -4.89 -11.54
C ASP A 228 7.15 -4.09 -12.20
N ARG A 229 7.55 -4.45 -13.42
CA ARG A 229 8.64 -3.76 -14.15
C ARG A 229 8.31 -2.30 -14.48
N THR A 230 7.04 -1.97 -14.62
CA THR A 230 6.57 -0.63 -14.96
C THR A 230 6.65 0.32 -13.77
N GLY A 231 6.41 -0.19 -12.55
CA GLY A 231 6.40 0.59 -11.31
C GLY A 231 5.48 0.01 -10.28
N VAL A 232 4.91 0.86 -9.43
CA VAL A 232 3.99 0.46 -8.35
C VAL A 232 2.67 1.19 -8.49
N ILE A 233 1.57 0.45 -8.32
CA ILE A 233 0.22 1.02 -8.27
C ILE A 233 -0.46 0.63 -6.95
N PHE A 234 -1.29 1.53 -6.43
CA PHE A 234 -2.01 1.37 -5.17
C PHE A 234 -3.50 1.28 -5.45
N ILE A 235 -4.10 0.16 -5.10
CA ILE A 235 -5.48 -0.20 -5.46
C ILE A 235 -6.37 -0.09 -4.22
N PRO A 236 -7.36 0.80 -4.20
CA PRO A 236 -8.34 0.84 -3.13
C PRO A 236 -9.06 -0.51 -2.96
N PRO A 237 -9.25 -1.02 -1.74
CA PRO A 237 -9.78 -2.37 -1.48
C PRO A 237 -11.07 -2.69 -2.24
N HIS A 238 -12.00 -1.75 -2.34
CA HIS A 238 -13.29 -1.94 -3.01
C HIS A 238 -13.21 -2.11 -4.53
N LEU A 239 -12.06 -1.81 -5.16
CA LEU A 239 -11.85 -1.97 -6.60
C LEU A 239 -11.07 -3.24 -6.96
N VAL A 240 -10.46 -3.92 -5.97
CA VAL A 240 -9.55 -5.05 -6.23
C VAL A 240 -10.26 -6.19 -6.98
N GLN A 241 -11.46 -6.58 -6.54
CA GLN A 241 -12.20 -7.66 -7.20
C GLN A 241 -12.56 -7.28 -8.63
N GLN A 242 -13.06 -6.06 -8.87
CA GLN A 242 -13.41 -5.60 -10.21
C GLN A 242 -12.18 -5.60 -11.14
N ILE A 243 -11.02 -5.17 -10.65
CA ILE A 243 -9.78 -5.15 -11.43
C ILE A 243 -9.36 -6.56 -11.81
N VAL A 244 -9.41 -7.50 -10.86
CA VAL A 244 -9.10 -8.93 -11.13
C VAL A 244 -10.03 -9.52 -12.18
N ASP A 245 -11.34 -9.30 -12.05
CA ASP A 245 -12.34 -9.85 -12.98
C ASP A 245 -12.19 -9.26 -14.39
N GLN A 246 -11.85 -7.96 -14.49
CA GLN A 246 -11.65 -7.30 -15.76
C GLN A 246 -10.34 -7.71 -16.44
N ALA A 247 -9.29 -7.90 -15.66
CA ALA A 247 -7.99 -8.35 -16.17
C ALA A 247 -8.05 -9.76 -16.78
N GLU A 248 -8.87 -10.67 -16.23
CA GLU A 248 -9.08 -11.99 -16.81
C GLU A 248 -9.59 -11.90 -18.26
N LEU A 249 -10.54 -11.01 -18.52
CA LEU A 249 -11.06 -10.76 -19.87
C LEU A 249 -9.98 -10.15 -20.79
N THR A 250 -9.22 -9.20 -20.26
CA THR A 250 -8.12 -8.56 -20.99
C THR A 250 -7.05 -9.58 -21.37
N HIS A 251 -6.67 -10.48 -20.44
CA HIS A 251 -5.71 -11.54 -20.73
C HIS A 251 -6.16 -12.46 -21.86
N ILE A 252 -7.43 -12.89 -21.84
CA ILE A 252 -7.98 -13.74 -22.91
C ILE A 252 -7.95 -12.99 -24.25
N HIS A 253 -8.35 -11.72 -24.28
CA HIS A 253 -8.33 -10.90 -25.48
C HIS A 253 -6.92 -10.72 -26.01
N ASP A 254 -5.97 -10.38 -25.14
CA ASP A 254 -4.58 -10.13 -25.52
C ASP A 254 -3.89 -11.40 -26.03
N GLU A 255 -4.15 -12.54 -25.38
CA GLU A 255 -3.61 -13.83 -25.81
C GLU A 255 -4.07 -14.16 -27.23
N TRP A 256 -5.39 -14.07 -27.49
CA TRP A 256 -5.96 -14.30 -28.81
C TRP A 256 -5.40 -13.32 -29.87
N THR A 257 -5.41 -12.04 -29.56
CA THR A 257 -4.95 -10.98 -30.46
C THR A 257 -3.47 -11.13 -30.82
N LYS A 258 -2.60 -11.38 -29.82
CA LYS A 258 -1.17 -11.60 -30.03
C LYS A 258 -0.92 -12.84 -30.90
N ALA A 259 -1.63 -13.95 -30.62
CA ALA A 259 -1.52 -15.15 -31.44
C ALA A 259 -1.86 -14.86 -32.91
N LYS A 260 -2.92 -14.08 -33.18
CA LYS A 260 -3.28 -13.66 -34.54
C LYS A 260 -2.22 -12.77 -35.21
N PHE A 261 -1.71 -11.77 -34.49
CA PHE A 261 -0.67 -10.88 -35.04
C PHE A 261 0.61 -11.64 -35.41
N LEU A 262 1.03 -12.59 -34.59
CA LEU A 262 2.22 -13.39 -34.85
C LEU A 262 2.12 -14.25 -36.11
N THR A 263 0.93 -14.47 -36.68
CA THR A 263 0.78 -15.11 -38.00
C THR A 263 1.21 -14.24 -39.16
N GLY A 264 1.33 -12.90 -38.96
CA GLY A 264 1.61 -11.93 -40.01
C GLY A 264 0.47 -11.69 -41.03
N LYS A 265 -0.70 -12.28 -40.79
CA LYS A 265 -1.85 -12.23 -41.72
C LYS A 265 -2.78 -11.05 -41.51
N TYR A 266 -2.72 -10.42 -40.34
CA TYR A 266 -3.67 -9.38 -39.94
C TYR A 266 -2.96 -8.02 -39.74
N LYS A 267 -3.63 -6.94 -40.17
CA LYS A 267 -3.20 -5.58 -39.83
C LYS A 267 -3.60 -5.24 -38.40
N SER A 268 -2.82 -4.37 -37.76
CA SER A 268 -3.12 -3.95 -36.39
C SER A 268 -4.53 -3.35 -36.23
N SER A 269 -4.99 -2.59 -37.23
CA SER A 269 -6.32 -1.97 -37.26
C SER A 269 -7.50 -2.95 -37.41
N GLU A 270 -7.25 -4.19 -37.79
CA GLU A 270 -8.29 -5.22 -37.92
C GLU A 270 -8.61 -5.91 -36.60
N LEU A 271 -7.64 -5.96 -35.67
CA LEU A 271 -7.75 -6.67 -34.40
C LEU A 271 -7.71 -5.73 -33.17
N TYR A 272 -7.17 -4.54 -33.30
CA TYR A 272 -6.94 -3.63 -32.19
C TYR A 272 -7.42 -2.21 -32.48
N GLY A 273 -8.19 -1.63 -31.55
CA GLY A 273 -8.66 -0.25 -31.63
C GLY A 273 -9.97 -0.02 -32.41
N GLY A 274 -10.62 -1.09 -32.91
CA GLY A 274 -11.88 -1.02 -33.64
C GLY A 274 -12.84 -2.16 -33.33
N LYS A 275 -13.94 -2.24 -34.10
CA LYS A 275 -14.82 -3.42 -34.08
C LYS A 275 -14.19 -4.51 -34.93
N LEU A 276 -14.15 -5.72 -34.40
CA LEU A 276 -13.80 -6.92 -35.16
C LEU A 276 -14.80 -7.14 -36.33
N SER A 277 -14.34 -7.75 -37.42
CA SER A 277 -15.27 -8.25 -38.44
C SER A 277 -16.20 -9.31 -37.82
N PRO A 278 -17.38 -9.55 -38.40
CA PRO A 278 -18.32 -10.56 -37.87
C PRO A 278 -17.66 -11.95 -37.72
N GLU A 279 -16.79 -12.34 -38.65
CA GLU A 279 -16.09 -13.60 -38.64
C GLU A 279 -15.06 -13.68 -37.47
N LEU A 280 -14.28 -12.62 -37.31
CA LEU A 280 -13.30 -12.53 -36.21
C LEU A 280 -13.98 -12.43 -34.85
N GLN A 281 -15.12 -11.73 -34.77
CA GLN A 281 -15.88 -11.67 -33.53
C GLN A 281 -16.41 -13.06 -33.12
N LYS A 282 -16.95 -13.81 -34.08
CA LYS A 282 -17.41 -15.19 -33.82
C LYS A 282 -16.28 -16.08 -33.34
N GLU A 283 -15.12 -16.02 -33.98
CA GLU A 283 -13.94 -16.77 -33.59
C GLU A 283 -13.46 -16.40 -32.19
N TYR A 284 -13.42 -15.09 -31.87
CA TYR A 284 -13.07 -14.61 -30.57
C TYR A 284 -14.05 -15.07 -29.48
N ASP A 285 -15.37 -15.02 -29.75
CA ASP A 285 -16.40 -15.48 -28.82
C ASP A 285 -16.30 -17.01 -28.55
N GLU A 286 -15.90 -17.79 -29.55
CA GLU A 286 -15.62 -19.23 -29.39
C GLU A 286 -14.37 -19.44 -28.51
N TYR A 287 -13.31 -18.69 -28.77
CA TYR A 287 -12.07 -18.73 -27.97
C TYR A 287 -12.33 -18.36 -26.50
N VAL A 288 -13.10 -17.31 -26.23
CA VAL A 288 -13.48 -16.92 -24.87
C VAL A 288 -14.24 -18.03 -24.14
N ARG A 289 -15.19 -18.71 -24.84
CA ARG A 289 -15.95 -19.82 -24.25
C ARG A 289 -15.05 -20.99 -23.89
N GLU A 290 -14.13 -21.36 -24.77
CA GLU A 290 -13.17 -22.45 -24.52
C GLU A 290 -12.24 -22.16 -23.35
N ARG A 291 -11.83 -20.90 -23.19
CA ARG A 291 -10.93 -20.46 -22.09
C ARG A 291 -11.64 -20.38 -20.74
N ARG A 292 -12.92 -20.00 -20.72
CA ARG A 292 -13.71 -19.91 -19.48
C ARG A 292 -14.32 -21.23 -19.05
N GLY A 293 -14.42 -22.20 -19.95
CA GLY A 293 -14.92 -23.55 -19.67
C GLY A 293 -13.87 -24.50 -19.13
N LYS A 294 -12.62 -24.05 -19.04
CA LYS A 294 -11.49 -24.78 -18.44
C LYS A 294 -11.18 -24.19 -17.06
#